data_80d87207e50476a2a40464b29c9ef2a2
#
_entry.id   80d87207e50476a2a40464b29c9ef2a2
#
_cell.length_a   1.000
_cell.length_b   1.000
_cell.length_c   1.000
_cell.angle_alpha   90.00
_cell.angle_beta   90.00
_cell.angle_gamma   90.00
#
_symmetry.space_group_name_H-M   'P 1'
#
loop_
_entity.id
_entity.type
_entity.pdbx_description
1 polymer ?
#
loop_
_entity_poly.entity_id
_entity_poly.type
_entity_poly.pdbx_seq_one_letter_code
_entity_poly.pdbx_strand_id
1 'polypeptide(L)'
;MMQRHAAIGSLLALALVSACKNEEPRGAAPPPPPAAKPAACAGGGGTLSDAQSAAFFPRTTAGFCLDPNGGDKTYGEGGSLPLDQICDMFDGECEIYKGFGVRRVVELRYVDGSGSAATIDVHLSKFGTTEGAYAMFTKRVVGDGDPAGEDTPRPIEGGGAAALGLGTAYLWRGAHLAEITYNDEAAAEPAIKALGDKLLAPLVKEIGAKLPGETALPPAAAALPEANRIPLGVRVVTKDLLGIPSTGGGAFGYYKDADKRYRFAVMVRADDEQAKDVLATLGKGPGAQKEKGIGDGAVRFMSKEGEAPAVEWIVARTGGRLVGIGDEVRVLRSGMTADEVAKVSLGKDEKIARLKDAIAKK
;
A
#
# COMPACT_ATOMS: atom_id res chain seq x y z
N MET A 1 -8.87 -54.98 -18.27
CA MET A 1 -9.23 -55.79 -19.46
C MET A 1 -8.49 -55.20 -20.66
N MET A 2 -7.66 -56.07 -21.23
CA MET A 2 -7.10 -56.11 -22.59
C MET A 2 -6.20 -54.93 -23.01
N GLN A 3 -4.87 -54.99 -22.96
CA GLN A 3 -3.88 -55.86 -23.69
C GLN A 3 -4.09 -55.93 -25.23
N ARG A 4 -3.08 -55.44 -25.97
CA ARG A 4 -2.37 -56.13 -27.11
C ARG A 4 -1.47 -55.08 -27.78
N HIS A 5 -0.18 -55.15 -27.73
CA HIS A 5 0.83 -56.01 -28.40
C HIS A 5 0.98 -55.78 -29.93
N ALA A 6 2.24 -55.60 -30.29
CA ALA A 6 3.03 -56.13 -31.40
C ALA A 6 3.32 -55.07 -32.49
N ALA A 7 4.42 -55.05 -33.25
CA ALA A 7 5.66 -55.83 -33.29
C ALA A 7 6.63 -55.11 -34.26
N ILE A 8 7.88 -55.08 -33.97
CA ILE A 8 9.11 -55.40 -34.72
C ILE A 8 9.04 -55.37 -36.26
N GLY A 9 9.91 -54.59 -36.88
CA GLY A 9 10.31 -54.67 -38.27
C GLY A 9 11.72 -54.13 -38.48
N SER A 10 12.74 -54.97 -38.35
CA SER A 10 14.13 -54.71 -38.74
C SER A 10 14.28 -54.72 -40.27
N LEU A 11 14.87 -53.68 -40.82
CA LEU A 11 15.42 -53.71 -42.19
C LEU A 11 16.86 -53.25 -42.17
N LEU A 12 17.76 -54.19 -42.45
CA LEU A 12 19.16 -54.01 -42.76
C LEU A 12 19.29 -53.32 -44.15
N ALA A 13 19.98 -52.19 -44.21
CA ALA A 13 20.43 -51.60 -45.44
C ALA A 13 21.96 -51.44 -45.42
N LEU A 14 22.62 -52.08 -46.34
CA LEU A 14 24.06 -52.06 -46.61
C LEU A 14 24.50 -50.59 -46.94
N ALA A 15 25.48 -50.11 -46.29
CA ALA A 15 26.12 -48.84 -46.62
C ALA A 15 27.31 -49.08 -47.57
N LEU A 16 27.25 -48.46 -48.74
CA LEU A 16 28.38 -48.26 -49.64
C LEU A 16 29.22 -47.10 -49.15
N VAL A 17 30.44 -47.37 -48.76
CA VAL A 17 31.43 -46.38 -48.38
C VAL A 17 32.04 -45.75 -49.64
N SER A 18 31.63 -44.47 -49.89
CA SER A 18 32.37 -43.62 -50.85
C SER A 18 33.26 -42.71 -50.07
N ALA A 19 34.57 -42.89 -50.24
CA ALA A 19 35.57 -42.02 -49.67
C ALA A 19 35.58 -40.66 -50.41
N CYS A 20 34.93 -39.62 -49.80
CA CYS A 20 35.17 -38.24 -50.19
C CYS A 20 36.21 -37.66 -49.26
N LYS A 21 37.27 -37.09 -49.86
CA LYS A 21 38.26 -36.26 -49.13
C LYS A 21 37.57 -35.12 -48.45
N ASN A 22 37.59 -35.07 -47.10
CA ASN A 22 37.21 -33.90 -46.33
C ASN A 22 38.26 -32.80 -46.56
N GLU A 23 37.87 -31.77 -47.31
CA GLU A 23 38.45 -30.44 -47.12
C GLU A 23 37.83 -29.86 -45.80
N GLU A 24 38.65 -29.62 -44.78
CA GLU A 24 38.23 -28.93 -43.57
C GLU A 24 37.70 -27.55 -44.00
N PRO A 25 36.43 -27.20 -43.63
CA PRO A 25 35.96 -25.83 -43.81
C PRO A 25 36.81 -24.94 -42.88
N ARG A 26 37.51 -23.98 -43.44
CA ARG A 26 38.14 -22.89 -42.69
C ARG A 26 37.07 -22.30 -41.74
N GLY A 27 37.28 -22.46 -40.44
CA GLY A 27 36.36 -21.99 -39.43
C GLY A 27 36.01 -20.52 -39.68
N ALA A 28 34.71 -20.26 -39.86
CA ALA A 28 34.20 -18.90 -39.86
C ALA A 28 34.65 -18.22 -38.55
N ALA A 29 35.22 -17.06 -38.66
CA ALA A 29 35.56 -16.25 -37.48
C ALA A 29 34.30 -16.14 -36.59
N PRO A 30 34.45 -16.30 -35.27
CA PRO A 30 33.30 -16.09 -34.39
C PRO A 30 32.67 -14.73 -34.67
N PRO A 31 31.33 -14.63 -34.66
CA PRO A 31 30.66 -13.35 -34.84
C PRO A 31 31.21 -12.36 -33.85
N PRO A 32 31.42 -11.10 -34.25
CA PRO A 32 31.86 -10.07 -33.29
C PRO A 32 30.91 -10.04 -32.09
N PRO A 33 31.43 -9.85 -30.86
CA PRO A 33 30.58 -9.73 -29.70
C PRO A 33 29.55 -8.61 -29.96
N PRO A 34 28.28 -8.80 -29.55
CA PRO A 34 27.26 -7.78 -29.74
C PRO A 34 27.79 -6.46 -29.17
N ALA A 35 27.67 -5.39 -29.97
CA ALA A 35 28.09 -4.07 -29.55
C ALA A 35 27.47 -3.75 -28.20
N ALA A 36 28.27 -3.38 -27.20
CA ALA A 36 27.77 -2.98 -25.89
C ALA A 36 26.74 -1.86 -26.12
N LYS A 37 25.51 -2.08 -25.60
CA LYS A 37 24.50 -1.01 -25.64
C LYS A 37 25.08 0.21 -24.95
N PRO A 38 24.96 1.41 -25.55
CA PRO A 38 25.45 2.62 -24.91
C PRO A 38 24.81 2.73 -23.51
N ALA A 39 25.60 3.10 -22.51
CA ALA A 39 25.12 3.26 -21.14
C ALA A 39 23.94 4.24 -21.16
N ALA A 40 22.76 3.77 -20.80
CA ALA A 40 21.51 4.53 -20.89
C ALA A 40 21.59 5.88 -20.16
N CYS A 41 22.43 5.95 -19.11
CA CYS A 41 22.59 7.13 -18.26
C CYS A 41 23.81 8.02 -18.62
N ALA A 42 24.49 7.80 -19.76
CA ALA A 42 25.73 8.50 -20.14
C ALA A 42 25.58 10.04 -20.21
N GLY A 43 24.38 10.56 -20.50
CA GLY A 43 24.04 11.99 -20.51
C GLY A 43 23.48 12.55 -19.19
N GLY A 44 23.57 11.79 -18.09
CA GLY A 44 22.95 12.17 -16.80
C GLY A 44 21.45 11.94 -16.75
N GLY A 45 20.92 11.06 -17.60
CA GLY A 45 19.51 10.68 -17.67
C GLY A 45 18.62 11.67 -18.42
N GLY A 46 17.37 11.27 -18.64
CA GLY A 46 16.33 12.07 -19.27
C GLY A 46 15.88 13.28 -18.45
N THR A 47 14.89 13.98 -18.98
CA THR A 47 14.18 15.08 -18.29
C THR A 47 12.70 14.84 -18.38
N LEU A 48 11.95 15.17 -17.32
CA LEU A 48 10.51 15.10 -17.35
C LEU A 48 9.92 16.22 -18.20
N SER A 49 8.92 15.89 -19.01
CA SER A 49 8.16 16.88 -19.79
C SER A 49 7.21 17.67 -18.87
N ASP A 50 6.80 17.09 -17.75
CA ASP A 50 5.96 17.73 -16.74
C ASP A 50 6.75 18.69 -15.85
N ALA A 51 6.73 19.98 -16.20
CA ALA A 51 7.43 21.02 -15.46
C ALA A 51 6.99 21.16 -13.98
N GLN A 52 5.75 20.79 -13.64
CA GLN A 52 5.26 20.86 -12.25
C GLN A 52 5.92 19.83 -11.33
N SER A 53 6.22 18.66 -11.85
CA SER A 53 6.79 17.55 -11.07
C SER A 53 8.29 17.36 -11.28
N ALA A 54 8.89 17.98 -12.29
CA ALA A 54 10.31 17.77 -12.64
C ALA A 54 11.26 18.04 -11.47
N ALA A 55 10.94 19.02 -10.61
CA ALA A 55 11.77 19.36 -9.45
C ALA A 55 11.76 18.31 -8.34
N PHE A 56 10.78 17.42 -8.32
CA PHE A 56 10.62 16.43 -7.24
C PHE A 56 11.53 15.22 -7.45
N PHE A 57 11.87 14.92 -8.69
CA PHE A 57 12.57 13.72 -9.07
C PHE A 57 14.05 13.99 -9.41
N PRO A 58 14.99 13.23 -8.82
CA PRO A 58 16.39 13.28 -9.24
C PRO A 58 16.51 12.72 -10.65
N ARG A 59 17.42 13.28 -11.47
CA ARG A 59 17.68 12.73 -12.81
C ARG A 59 18.40 11.38 -12.75
N THR A 60 19.15 11.14 -11.69
CA THR A 60 19.90 9.88 -11.45
C THR A 60 19.77 9.47 -10.00
N THR A 61 19.71 8.16 -9.74
CA THR A 61 19.68 7.58 -8.38
C THR A 61 20.28 6.18 -8.39
N ALA A 62 21.24 5.89 -7.51
CA ALA A 62 21.78 4.56 -7.26
C ALA A 62 22.09 3.71 -8.52
N GLY A 63 22.59 4.35 -9.61
CA GLY A 63 22.91 3.67 -10.88
C GLY A 63 21.77 3.68 -11.90
N PHE A 64 20.58 4.12 -11.53
CA PHE A 64 19.44 4.36 -12.43
C PHE A 64 19.38 5.83 -12.85
N CYS A 65 18.74 6.09 -13.97
CA CYS A 65 18.45 7.45 -14.43
C CYS A 65 17.05 7.54 -15.04
N LEU A 66 16.45 8.72 -15.01
CA LEU A 66 15.23 8.98 -15.78
C LEU A 66 15.43 8.52 -17.22
N ASP A 67 14.44 7.82 -17.77
CA ASP A 67 14.52 7.25 -19.11
C ASP A 67 14.87 8.36 -20.13
N PRO A 68 16.04 8.30 -20.79
CA PRO A 68 16.45 9.32 -21.77
C PRO A 68 15.58 9.35 -23.03
N ASN A 69 14.83 8.27 -23.28
CA ASN A 69 13.88 8.21 -24.41
C ASN A 69 12.57 8.92 -24.10
N GLY A 70 12.40 9.42 -22.88
CA GLY A 70 11.16 10.01 -22.40
C GLY A 70 10.12 8.96 -22.08
N GLY A 71 8.86 9.34 -22.07
CA GLY A 71 7.75 8.43 -21.81
C GLY A 71 7.01 8.74 -20.53
N ASP A 72 7.36 9.83 -19.84
CA ASP A 72 6.54 10.34 -18.76
C ASP A 72 5.16 10.77 -19.30
N LYS A 73 4.13 10.38 -18.57
CA LYS A 73 2.74 10.70 -18.87
C LYS A 73 2.12 11.44 -17.71
N THR A 74 1.25 12.37 -18.03
CA THR A 74 0.52 13.13 -17.02
C THR A 74 -0.96 13.11 -17.30
N TYR A 75 -1.71 12.65 -16.31
CA TYR A 75 -3.16 12.46 -16.37
C TYR A 75 -3.87 13.48 -15.47
N GLY A 76 -5.03 13.96 -15.91
CA GLY A 76 -5.91 14.82 -15.13
C GLY A 76 -5.49 16.28 -15.12
N GLU A 77 -5.57 16.94 -13.97
CA GLU A 77 -5.40 18.40 -13.81
C GLU A 77 -4.07 18.91 -14.37
N GLY A 78 -4.13 19.73 -15.43
CA GLY A 78 -2.94 20.27 -16.11
C GLY A 78 -2.10 19.22 -16.85
N GLY A 79 -2.59 17.99 -17.01
CA GLY A 79 -1.94 16.94 -17.77
C GLY A 79 -2.37 16.91 -19.23
N SER A 80 -1.63 16.12 -20.03
CA SER A 80 -1.93 15.92 -21.47
C SER A 80 -2.98 14.83 -21.70
N LEU A 81 -3.26 13.98 -20.71
CA LEU A 81 -4.16 12.84 -20.80
C LEU A 81 -5.36 13.01 -19.84
N PRO A 82 -6.56 12.50 -20.21
CA PRO A 82 -7.72 12.48 -19.33
C PRO A 82 -7.46 11.67 -18.06
N LEU A 83 -8.03 12.09 -16.91
CA LEU A 83 -7.86 11.40 -15.64
C LEU A 83 -8.42 9.97 -15.69
N ASP A 84 -9.47 9.70 -16.46
CA ASP A 84 -10.07 8.36 -16.54
C ASP A 84 -9.12 7.29 -17.11
N GLN A 85 -8.08 7.69 -17.84
CA GLN A 85 -7.08 6.76 -18.37
C GLN A 85 -6.13 6.19 -17.29
N ILE A 86 -6.18 6.68 -16.06
CA ILE A 86 -5.44 6.05 -14.96
C ILE A 86 -5.93 4.64 -14.64
N CYS A 87 -7.12 4.25 -15.13
CA CYS A 87 -7.66 2.91 -14.90
C CYS A 87 -6.84 1.82 -15.58
N ASP A 88 -6.17 2.15 -16.69
CA ASP A 88 -5.24 1.22 -17.37
C ASP A 88 -3.95 1.00 -16.54
N MET A 89 -3.58 1.98 -15.71
CA MET A 89 -2.38 1.96 -14.87
C MET A 89 -2.61 1.23 -13.53
N PHE A 90 -3.78 1.42 -12.92
CA PHE A 90 -4.07 0.92 -11.57
C PHE A 90 -4.89 -0.39 -11.57
N ASP A 91 -4.92 -1.11 -12.66
CA ASP A 91 -5.50 -2.46 -12.80
C ASP A 91 -6.84 -2.65 -12.06
N GLY A 92 -7.81 -1.78 -12.38
CA GLY A 92 -9.15 -1.80 -11.80
C GLY A 92 -9.31 -1.10 -10.43
N GLU A 93 -8.25 -0.67 -9.77
CA GLU A 93 -8.34 0.07 -8.50
C GLU A 93 -8.56 1.59 -8.69
N CYS A 94 -8.63 2.09 -9.92
CA CYS A 94 -8.77 3.53 -10.21
C CYS A 94 -9.98 4.19 -9.53
N GLU A 95 -11.08 3.48 -9.36
CA GLU A 95 -12.27 3.98 -8.69
C GLU A 95 -12.01 4.29 -7.20
N ILE A 96 -11.08 3.57 -6.57
CA ILE A 96 -10.65 3.85 -5.20
C ILE A 96 -9.88 5.17 -5.15
N TYR A 97 -8.95 5.39 -6.10
CA TYR A 97 -8.22 6.67 -6.21
C TYR A 97 -9.17 7.83 -6.46
N LYS A 98 -10.14 7.67 -7.37
CA LYS A 98 -11.18 8.66 -7.62
C LYS A 98 -12.04 8.92 -6.39
N GLY A 99 -12.41 7.86 -5.66
CA GLY A 99 -13.16 7.91 -4.41
C GLY A 99 -12.45 8.70 -3.30
N PHE A 100 -11.11 8.69 -3.26
CA PHE A 100 -10.30 9.54 -2.38
C PHE A 100 -9.97 10.90 -2.96
N GLY A 101 -10.44 11.21 -4.18
CA GLY A 101 -10.35 12.52 -4.79
C GLY A 101 -9.02 12.79 -5.49
N VAL A 102 -8.44 11.80 -6.16
CA VAL A 102 -7.30 12.02 -7.05
C VAL A 102 -7.65 13.06 -8.13
N ARG A 103 -6.74 13.97 -8.41
CA ARG A 103 -6.87 15.04 -9.39
C ARG A 103 -5.89 14.93 -10.54
N ARG A 104 -4.71 14.39 -10.26
CA ARG A 104 -3.61 14.30 -11.19
C ARG A 104 -2.75 13.09 -10.88
N VAL A 105 -2.22 12.42 -11.92
CA VAL A 105 -1.21 11.37 -11.78
C VAL A 105 -0.09 11.64 -12.79
N VAL A 106 1.15 11.49 -12.35
CA VAL A 106 2.34 11.49 -13.19
C VAL A 106 2.96 10.10 -13.17
N GLU A 107 3.09 9.51 -14.34
CA GLU A 107 3.81 8.24 -14.55
C GLU A 107 5.18 8.55 -15.12
N LEU A 108 6.23 7.99 -14.53
CA LEU A 108 7.59 8.11 -15.04
C LEU A 108 8.41 6.86 -14.75
N ARG A 109 9.51 6.69 -15.46
CA ARG A 109 10.37 5.51 -15.35
C ARG A 109 11.85 5.91 -15.21
N TYR A 110 12.55 5.17 -14.36
CA TYR A 110 14.01 5.12 -14.36
C TYR A 110 14.46 3.80 -15.01
N VAL A 111 15.56 3.87 -15.76
CA VAL A 111 16.21 2.72 -16.40
C VAL A 111 17.57 2.49 -15.79
N ASP A 112 18.03 1.23 -15.79
CA ASP A 112 19.35 0.87 -15.30
C ASP A 112 20.46 1.40 -16.22
N GLY A 113 21.40 2.16 -15.66
CA GLY A 113 22.55 2.70 -16.38
C GLY A 113 23.52 1.66 -16.91
N SER A 114 23.50 0.42 -16.37
CA SER A 114 24.30 -0.69 -16.88
C SER A 114 23.73 -1.29 -18.17
N GLY A 115 22.50 -0.93 -18.55
CA GLY A 115 21.80 -1.44 -19.72
C GLY A 115 21.07 -2.76 -19.49
N SER A 116 20.85 -3.18 -18.23
CA SER A 116 19.95 -4.29 -17.91
C SER A 116 18.49 -3.89 -18.21
N ALA A 117 17.57 -4.86 -18.18
CA ALA A 117 16.15 -4.60 -18.36
C ALA A 117 15.45 -4.09 -17.07
N ALA A 118 16.16 -3.99 -15.96
CA ALA A 118 15.60 -3.52 -14.69
C ALA A 118 15.14 -2.06 -14.78
N THR A 119 14.00 -1.76 -14.16
CA THR A 119 13.41 -0.42 -14.11
C THR A 119 12.94 -0.05 -12.72
N ILE A 120 12.77 1.24 -12.48
CA ILE A 120 12.00 1.75 -11.34
C ILE A 120 10.87 2.59 -11.92
N ASP A 121 9.62 2.12 -11.75
CA ASP A 121 8.44 2.83 -12.19
C ASP A 121 7.88 3.66 -11.03
N VAL A 122 7.47 4.88 -11.33
CA VAL A 122 6.94 5.82 -10.32
C VAL A 122 5.59 6.34 -10.78
N HIS A 123 4.60 6.23 -9.90
CA HIS A 123 3.31 6.88 -10.03
C HIS A 123 3.17 7.93 -8.92
N LEU A 124 3.18 9.21 -9.29
CA LEU A 124 2.94 10.30 -8.35
C LEU A 124 1.49 10.78 -8.50
N SER A 125 0.67 10.47 -7.52
CA SER A 125 -0.73 10.90 -7.43
C SER A 125 -0.87 12.16 -6.58
N LYS A 126 -1.56 13.18 -7.09
CA LYS A 126 -1.99 14.38 -6.36
C LYS A 126 -3.49 14.32 -6.12
N PHE A 127 -3.89 14.47 -4.87
CA PHE A 127 -5.28 14.45 -4.42
C PHE A 127 -5.80 15.88 -4.18
N GLY A 128 -7.11 16.03 -4.09
CA GLY A 128 -7.74 17.30 -3.74
C GLY A 128 -7.52 17.74 -2.30
N THR A 129 -7.20 16.78 -1.40
CA THR A 129 -6.98 17.03 0.03
C THR A 129 -5.83 16.18 0.58
N THR A 130 -5.20 16.67 1.64
CA THR A 130 -4.20 15.90 2.42
C THR A 130 -4.79 14.61 3.00
N GLU A 131 -6.03 14.66 3.47
CA GLU A 131 -6.73 13.49 4.03
C GLU A 131 -6.97 12.41 2.96
N GLY A 132 -7.37 12.80 1.73
CA GLY A 132 -7.56 11.86 0.61
C GLY A 132 -6.26 11.17 0.21
N ALA A 133 -5.16 11.92 0.13
CA ALA A 133 -3.83 11.35 -0.14
C ALA A 133 -3.38 10.38 0.95
N TYR A 134 -3.56 10.75 2.23
CA TYR A 134 -3.20 9.89 3.34
C TYR A 134 -4.12 8.67 3.45
N ALA A 135 -5.41 8.82 3.15
CA ALA A 135 -6.35 7.70 3.09
C ALA A 135 -5.91 6.66 2.05
N MET A 136 -5.49 7.11 0.85
CA MET A 136 -4.97 6.21 -0.17
C MET A 136 -3.64 5.58 0.25
N PHE A 137 -2.71 6.35 0.84
CA PHE A 137 -1.47 5.80 1.41
C PHE A 137 -1.76 4.68 2.41
N THR A 138 -2.66 4.91 3.37
CA THR A 138 -3.01 3.89 4.37
C THR A 138 -3.72 2.68 3.75
N LYS A 139 -4.52 2.87 2.69
CA LYS A 139 -5.15 1.78 1.93
C LYS A 139 -4.08 0.93 1.23
N ARG A 140 -3.06 1.55 0.63
CA ARG A 140 -1.96 0.81 -0.04
C ARG A 140 -1.07 0.05 0.94
N VAL A 141 -0.80 0.63 2.10
CA VAL A 141 0.11 0.06 3.11
C VAL A 141 -0.56 -1.05 3.93
N VAL A 142 -1.76 -0.79 4.46
CA VAL A 142 -2.50 -1.78 5.28
C VAL A 142 -3.30 -2.73 4.40
N GLY A 143 -3.87 -2.23 3.30
CA GLY A 143 -4.67 -3.01 2.37
C GLY A 143 -5.82 -3.74 3.06
N ASP A 144 -6.09 -4.94 2.58
CA ASP A 144 -7.00 -5.90 3.18
C ASP A 144 -6.23 -7.00 3.96
N GLY A 145 -4.89 -6.85 4.05
CA GLY A 145 -3.98 -7.75 4.75
C GLY A 145 -3.94 -7.54 6.27
N ASP A 146 -3.22 -8.39 6.97
CA ASP A 146 -2.94 -8.23 8.39
C ASP A 146 -1.85 -7.18 8.60
N PRO A 147 -2.10 -6.04 9.26
CA PRO A 147 -1.08 -5.03 9.51
C PRO A 147 0.10 -5.51 10.37
N ALA A 148 -0.02 -6.67 11.04
CA ALA A 148 1.08 -7.32 11.76
C ALA A 148 1.68 -8.51 10.98
N GLY A 149 1.29 -8.70 9.72
CA GLY A 149 1.81 -9.77 8.86
C GLY A 149 3.24 -9.49 8.40
N GLU A 150 3.97 -10.55 8.08
CA GLU A 150 5.36 -10.46 7.60
C GLU A 150 5.47 -9.76 6.23
N ASP A 151 4.41 -9.87 5.40
CA ASP A 151 4.36 -9.26 4.07
C ASP A 151 3.88 -7.80 4.09
N THR A 152 3.51 -7.28 5.26
CA THR A 152 3.07 -5.89 5.39
C THR A 152 4.25 -4.94 5.21
N PRO A 153 4.11 -3.87 4.40
CA PRO A 153 5.16 -2.89 4.23
C PRO A 153 5.66 -2.32 5.55
N ARG A 154 6.97 -2.31 5.73
CA ARG A 154 7.63 -1.75 6.92
C ARG A 154 7.86 -0.24 6.79
N PRO A 155 7.91 0.51 7.89
CA PRO A 155 8.22 1.94 7.83
C PRO A 155 9.65 2.19 7.36
N ILE A 156 9.83 3.22 6.54
CA ILE A 156 11.11 3.79 6.13
C ILE A 156 11.08 5.31 6.28
N GLU A 157 12.22 5.96 6.19
CA GLU A 157 12.33 7.42 6.27
C GLU A 157 11.90 8.07 4.95
N GLY A 158 11.00 9.08 5.00
CA GLY A 158 10.59 9.88 3.85
C GLY A 158 9.29 10.64 4.07
N GLY A 159 9.20 11.88 3.57
CA GLY A 159 7.99 12.71 3.59
C GLY A 159 7.35 12.88 4.95
N GLY A 160 6.03 12.73 5.02
CA GLY A 160 5.24 12.67 6.25
C GLY A 160 5.05 11.23 6.74
N ALA A 161 5.03 10.26 5.82
CA ALA A 161 5.05 8.84 6.09
C ALA A 161 5.55 8.08 4.85
N ALA A 162 6.33 7.02 5.07
CA ALA A 162 6.76 6.14 4.00
C ALA A 162 6.84 4.69 4.44
N ALA A 163 6.62 3.79 3.49
CA ALA A 163 6.59 2.35 3.69
C ALA A 163 7.34 1.63 2.57
N LEU A 164 7.94 0.48 2.87
CA LEU A 164 8.60 -0.37 1.90
C LEU A 164 8.12 -1.80 2.06
N GLY A 165 7.48 -2.30 1.02
CA GLY A 165 7.09 -3.70 0.85
C GLY A 165 8.06 -4.47 -0.04
N LEU A 166 7.60 -5.59 -0.61
CA LEU A 166 8.35 -6.36 -1.57
C LEU A 166 8.44 -5.59 -2.90
N GLY A 167 9.61 -4.99 -3.18
CA GLY A 167 9.86 -4.28 -4.44
C GLY A 167 9.07 -3.00 -4.67
N THR A 168 8.19 -2.59 -3.73
CA THR A 168 7.40 -1.36 -3.87
C THR A 168 7.49 -0.51 -2.62
N ALA A 169 7.77 0.78 -2.81
CA ALA A 169 7.74 1.78 -1.76
C ALA A 169 6.56 2.74 -1.94
N TYR A 170 6.01 3.17 -0.83
CA TYR A 170 4.91 4.15 -0.75
C TYR A 170 5.40 5.36 0.04
N LEU A 171 5.14 6.55 -0.46
CA LEU A 171 5.55 7.81 0.14
C LEU A 171 4.39 8.79 0.15
N TRP A 172 4.00 9.25 1.33
CA TRP A 172 3.00 10.30 1.48
C TRP A 172 3.61 11.61 1.96
N ARG A 173 3.18 12.74 1.39
CA ARG A 173 3.40 14.08 1.90
C ARG A 173 2.32 15.05 1.40
N GLY A 174 1.67 15.77 2.31
CA GLY A 174 0.60 16.70 1.99
C GLY A 174 -0.49 16.04 1.14
N ALA A 175 -0.81 16.61 0.00
CA ALA A 175 -1.79 16.05 -0.94
C ALA A 175 -1.20 15.04 -1.95
N HIS A 176 0.01 14.51 -1.72
CA HIS A 176 0.70 13.64 -2.66
C HIS A 176 0.92 12.23 -2.08
N LEU A 177 0.78 11.24 -2.97
CA LEU A 177 1.19 9.85 -2.77
C LEU A 177 2.09 9.45 -3.94
N ALA A 178 3.30 9.00 -3.67
CA ALA A 178 4.15 8.34 -4.66
C ALA A 178 4.21 6.84 -4.38
N GLU A 179 4.03 6.05 -5.44
CA GLU A 179 4.20 4.61 -5.48
C GLU A 179 5.39 4.33 -6.39
N ILE A 180 6.40 3.65 -5.87
CA ILE A 180 7.71 3.50 -6.50
C ILE A 180 8.03 2.02 -6.54
N THR A 181 8.01 1.41 -7.71
CA THR A 181 8.14 -0.05 -7.87
C THR A 181 9.43 -0.38 -8.64
N TYR A 182 10.26 -1.22 -8.06
CA TYR A 182 11.40 -1.83 -8.72
C TYR A 182 10.94 -3.08 -9.46
N ASN A 183 11.23 -3.14 -10.75
CA ASN A 183 10.90 -4.26 -11.64
C ASN A 183 12.18 -4.85 -12.23
N ASP A 184 12.34 -6.16 -12.10
CA ASP A 184 13.42 -6.93 -12.73
C ASP A 184 12.93 -8.37 -12.95
N GLU A 185 12.55 -8.68 -14.18
CA GLU A 185 12.03 -9.99 -14.55
C GLU A 185 13.07 -11.12 -14.41
N ALA A 186 14.35 -10.79 -14.37
CA ALA A 186 15.44 -11.76 -14.21
C ALA A 186 15.74 -12.06 -12.74
N ALA A 187 15.26 -11.25 -11.81
CA ALA A 187 15.55 -11.38 -10.38
C ALA A 187 14.52 -12.24 -9.65
N ALA A 188 14.98 -13.15 -8.80
CA ALA A 188 14.12 -13.86 -7.86
C ALA A 188 13.68 -12.95 -6.70
N GLU A 189 12.55 -13.28 -6.08
CA GLU A 189 11.94 -12.49 -4.97
C GLU A 189 12.92 -12.05 -3.87
N PRO A 190 13.83 -12.90 -3.33
CA PRO A 190 14.79 -12.44 -2.33
C PRO A 190 15.74 -11.37 -2.85
N ALA A 191 16.10 -11.40 -4.13
CA ALA A 191 16.93 -10.38 -4.76
C ALA A 191 16.15 -9.08 -4.96
N ILE A 192 14.88 -9.14 -5.36
CA ILE A 192 13.98 -7.98 -5.49
C ILE A 192 13.86 -7.28 -4.13
N LYS A 193 13.69 -8.03 -3.03
CA LYS A 193 13.64 -7.47 -1.68
C LYS A 193 14.94 -6.74 -1.31
N ALA A 194 16.08 -7.38 -1.50
CA ALA A 194 17.39 -6.80 -1.17
C ALA A 194 17.71 -5.56 -2.01
N LEU A 195 17.36 -5.58 -3.29
CA LEU A 195 17.54 -4.44 -4.21
C LEU A 195 16.54 -3.33 -3.90
N GLY A 196 15.28 -3.66 -3.60
CA GLY A 196 14.28 -2.69 -3.15
C GLY A 196 14.78 -1.89 -1.94
N ASP A 197 15.32 -2.55 -0.92
CA ASP A 197 15.89 -1.89 0.26
C ASP A 197 17.03 -0.93 -0.11
N LYS A 198 17.90 -1.34 -1.02
CA LYS A 198 19.07 -0.56 -1.44
C LYS A 198 18.72 0.62 -2.35
N LEU A 199 17.75 0.43 -3.25
CA LEU A 199 17.45 1.39 -4.32
C LEU A 199 16.30 2.33 -3.94
N LEU A 200 15.21 1.79 -3.37
CA LEU A 200 13.99 2.56 -3.18
C LEU A 200 14.04 3.45 -1.94
N ALA A 201 14.63 3.01 -0.84
CA ALA A 201 14.66 3.83 0.37
C ALA A 201 15.40 5.17 0.20
N PRO A 202 16.59 5.24 -0.45
CA PRO A 202 17.24 6.51 -0.76
C PRO A 202 16.41 7.39 -1.71
N LEU A 203 15.79 6.80 -2.73
CA LEU A 203 14.96 7.52 -3.69
C LEU A 203 13.71 8.12 -3.02
N VAL A 204 13.04 7.36 -2.16
CA VAL A 204 11.90 7.80 -1.35
C VAL A 204 12.28 9.00 -0.47
N LYS A 205 13.43 8.93 0.20
CA LYS A 205 13.92 10.02 1.04
C LYS A 205 14.17 11.29 0.22
N GLU A 206 14.79 11.17 -0.96
CA GLU A 206 15.08 12.30 -1.83
C GLU A 206 13.81 12.94 -2.40
N ILE A 207 12.88 12.13 -2.94
CA ILE A 207 11.57 12.61 -3.41
C ILE A 207 10.80 13.24 -2.26
N GLY A 208 10.74 12.57 -1.11
CA GLY A 208 10.03 13.04 0.07
C GLY A 208 10.50 14.39 0.59
N ALA A 209 11.79 14.70 0.47
CA ALA A 209 12.34 16.01 0.82
C ALA A 209 11.86 17.13 -0.12
N LYS A 210 11.58 16.81 -1.39
CA LYS A 210 11.22 17.77 -2.44
C LYS A 210 9.71 17.92 -2.65
N LEU A 211 8.90 16.91 -2.29
CA LEU A 211 7.44 17.00 -2.41
C LEU A 211 6.90 18.14 -1.55
N PRO A 212 5.95 18.94 -2.08
CA PRO A 212 5.33 20.02 -1.33
C PRO A 212 4.29 19.50 -0.33
N GLY A 213 3.99 20.32 0.66
CA GLY A 213 2.94 20.09 1.65
C GLY A 213 3.46 19.67 3.02
N GLU A 214 2.52 19.65 3.95
CA GLU A 214 2.78 19.33 5.35
C GLU A 214 3.08 17.85 5.57
N THR A 215 3.79 17.56 6.67
CA THR A 215 4.07 16.20 7.13
C THR A 215 3.17 15.80 8.31
N ALA A 216 2.36 16.73 8.82
CA ALA A 216 1.43 16.48 9.89
C ALA A 216 0.30 15.54 9.44
N LEU A 217 0.05 14.51 10.24
CA LEU A 217 -1.02 13.55 9.99
C LEU A 217 -2.40 14.22 10.02
N PRO A 218 -3.38 13.72 9.22
CA PRO A 218 -4.77 14.16 9.36
C PRO A 218 -5.28 14.02 10.80
N PRO A 219 -6.16 14.92 11.26
CA PRO A 219 -6.54 15.02 12.68
C PRO A 219 -6.98 13.72 13.32
N ALA A 220 -7.79 12.91 12.64
CA ALA A 220 -8.26 11.64 13.18
C ALA A 220 -7.11 10.62 13.34
N ALA A 221 -6.17 10.58 12.39
CA ALA A 221 -4.99 9.71 12.46
C ALA A 221 -4.01 10.16 13.53
N ALA A 222 -3.80 11.47 13.67
CA ALA A 222 -2.93 12.06 14.70
C ALA A 222 -3.47 11.82 16.13
N ALA A 223 -4.79 11.74 16.28
CA ALA A 223 -5.44 11.53 17.59
C ALA A 223 -5.53 10.04 18.02
N LEU A 224 -5.05 9.11 17.21
CA LEU A 224 -4.96 7.69 17.58
C LEU A 224 -3.92 7.47 18.69
N PRO A 225 -4.21 6.66 19.73
CA PRO A 225 -3.22 6.30 20.73
C PRO A 225 -1.95 5.67 20.10
N GLU A 226 -0.79 5.98 20.66
CA GLU A 226 0.49 5.45 20.13
C GLU A 226 0.90 4.12 20.77
N ALA A 227 0.60 3.94 22.07
CA ALA A 227 1.02 2.74 22.80
C ALA A 227 0.43 1.46 22.20
N ASN A 228 1.28 0.48 21.90
CA ASN A 228 0.94 -0.81 21.31
C ASN A 228 0.38 -0.73 19.88
N ARG A 229 0.41 0.44 19.24
CA ARG A 229 0.01 0.55 17.84
C ARG A 229 1.03 -0.15 16.95
N ILE A 230 0.54 -0.99 16.05
CA ILE A 230 1.38 -1.66 15.05
C ILE A 230 2.00 -0.58 14.14
N PRO A 231 3.30 -0.65 13.83
CA PRO A 231 3.93 0.29 12.91
C PRO A 231 3.14 0.40 11.59
N LEU A 232 2.85 1.61 11.13
CA LEU A 232 1.98 1.89 9.97
C LEU A 232 0.57 1.29 10.06
N GLY A 233 0.18 0.69 11.18
CA GLY A 233 -1.13 0.12 11.41
C GLY A 233 -2.20 1.21 11.59
N VAL A 234 -2.40 2.01 10.55
CA VAL A 234 -3.42 3.07 10.47
C VAL A 234 -4.18 2.92 9.16
N ARG A 235 -5.50 3.06 9.21
CA ARG A 235 -6.37 3.15 8.04
C ARG A 235 -7.29 4.35 8.17
N VAL A 236 -7.19 5.29 7.25
CA VAL A 236 -8.13 6.41 7.16
C VAL A 236 -9.30 6.02 6.26
N VAL A 237 -10.50 6.35 6.73
CA VAL A 237 -11.77 6.12 6.04
C VAL A 237 -12.47 7.47 5.91
N THR A 238 -12.83 7.86 4.70
CA THR A 238 -13.37 9.19 4.42
C THR A 238 -14.87 9.32 4.67
N LYS A 239 -15.59 8.21 4.82
CA LYS A 239 -17.02 8.16 5.10
C LYS A 239 -17.40 6.90 5.86
N ASP A 240 -18.51 6.96 6.59
CA ASP A 240 -19.17 5.80 7.22
C ASP A 240 -18.22 4.90 8.02
N LEU A 241 -17.40 5.52 8.88
CA LEU A 241 -16.51 4.79 9.78
C LEU A 241 -17.36 3.80 10.61
N LEU A 242 -16.81 2.62 10.91
CA LEU A 242 -17.50 1.52 11.57
C LEU A 242 -18.62 0.87 10.75
N GLY A 243 -18.72 1.15 9.44
CA GLY A 243 -19.77 0.60 8.57
C GLY A 243 -21.17 1.12 8.89
N ILE A 244 -21.29 2.21 9.65
CA ILE A 244 -22.58 2.81 10.01
C ILE A 244 -22.79 4.07 9.18
N PRO A 245 -23.87 4.14 8.37
CA PRO A 245 -24.18 5.31 7.54
C PRO A 245 -24.28 6.60 8.36
N SER A 246 -23.87 7.70 7.75
CA SER A 246 -23.91 9.05 8.34
C SER A 246 -23.03 9.28 9.56
N THR A 247 -22.11 8.36 9.86
CA THR A 247 -21.10 8.61 10.92
C THR A 247 -19.94 9.45 10.43
N GLY A 248 -19.79 9.61 9.10
CA GLY A 248 -18.68 10.35 8.48
C GLY A 248 -17.34 9.62 8.58
N GLY A 249 -16.28 10.30 8.15
CA GLY A 249 -14.93 9.74 8.13
C GLY A 249 -14.22 9.74 9.49
N GLY A 250 -13.05 9.10 9.51
CA GLY A 250 -12.17 8.99 10.67
C GLY A 250 -10.97 8.09 10.39
N ALA A 251 -10.34 7.61 11.44
CA ALA A 251 -9.20 6.72 11.36
C ALA A 251 -9.35 5.50 12.26
N PHE A 252 -8.95 4.34 11.77
CA PHE A 252 -8.67 3.17 12.57
C PHE A 252 -7.17 3.10 12.88
N GLY A 253 -6.83 2.70 14.11
CA GLY A 253 -5.51 2.22 14.48
C GLY A 253 -5.59 0.75 14.83
N TYR A 254 -4.59 -0.03 14.42
CA TYR A 254 -4.45 -1.45 14.72
C TYR A 254 -3.40 -1.66 15.80
N TYR A 255 -3.73 -2.46 16.80
CA TYR A 255 -2.94 -2.62 18.01
C TYR A 255 -2.68 -4.08 18.33
N LYS A 256 -1.50 -4.34 18.89
CA LYS A 256 -1.11 -5.65 19.38
C LYS A 256 -0.49 -5.52 20.77
N ASP A 257 -1.01 -6.29 21.73
CA ASP A 257 -0.47 -6.40 23.08
C ASP A 257 -0.39 -7.88 23.45
N ALA A 258 0.82 -8.41 23.47
CA ALA A 258 1.08 -9.85 23.47
C ALA A 258 0.32 -10.56 22.32
N ASP A 259 -0.59 -11.48 22.64
CA ASP A 259 -1.40 -12.20 21.66
C ASP A 259 -2.73 -11.48 21.34
N LYS A 260 -3.08 -10.46 22.09
CA LYS A 260 -4.35 -9.74 21.91
C LYS A 260 -4.25 -8.70 20.81
N ARG A 261 -5.28 -8.69 19.97
CA ARG A 261 -5.43 -7.76 18.86
C ARG A 261 -6.71 -6.95 19.02
N TYR A 262 -6.61 -5.65 18.80
CA TYR A 262 -7.75 -4.74 18.93
C TYR A 262 -7.55 -3.52 18.02
N ARG A 263 -8.62 -2.78 17.84
CA ARG A 263 -8.60 -1.53 17.06
C ARG A 263 -9.08 -0.36 17.90
N PHE A 264 -8.47 0.80 17.70
CA PHE A 264 -9.11 2.06 18.04
C PHE A 264 -9.71 2.69 16.79
N ALA A 265 -10.81 3.40 16.96
CA ALA A 265 -11.42 4.26 15.95
C ALA A 265 -11.47 5.69 16.50
N VAL A 266 -11.04 6.66 15.70
CA VAL A 266 -11.10 8.08 16.09
C VAL A 266 -11.85 8.85 15.02
N MET A 267 -12.83 9.64 15.44
CA MET A 267 -13.55 10.59 14.60
C MET A 267 -13.39 11.99 15.21
N VAL A 268 -12.99 12.95 14.41
CA VAL A 268 -12.90 14.36 14.80
C VAL A 268 -14.00 15.12 14.07
N ARG A 269 -14.80 15.87 14.79
CA ARG A 269 -15.90 16.68 14.26
C ARG A 269 -15.61 18.16 14.50
N ALA A 270 -16.24 19.00 13.73
CA ALA A 270 -16.02 20.43 13.80
C ALA A 270 -16.40 21.01 15.19
N ASP A 271 -17.41 20.43 15.82
CA ASP A 271 -17.93 20.85 17.12
C ASP A 271 -18.54 19.69 17.93
N ASP A 272 -18.92 20.02 19.16
CA ASP A 272 -19.54 19.10 20.11
C ASP A 272 -20.89 18.55 19.66
N GLU A 273 -21.72 19.37 18.98
CA GLU A 273 -23.06 18.95 18.56
C GLU A 273 -22.97 17.91 17.45
N GLN A 274 -22.08 18.10 16.48
CA GLN A 274 -21.84 17.08 15.46
C GLN A 274 -21.34 15.76 16.07
N ALA A 275 -20.43 15.84 17.04
CA ALA A 275 -19.95 14.63 17.73
C ALA A 275 -21.04 13.95 18.55
N LYS A 276 -21.94 14.70 19.15
CA LYS A 276 -23.11 14.18 19.86
C LYS A 276 -24.12 13.50 18.94
N ASP A 277 -24.36 14.07 17.74
CA ASP A 277 -25.22 13.48 16.75
C ASP A 277 -24.67 12.14 16.21
N VAL A 278 -23.34 12.08 16.00
CA VAL A 278 -22.68 10.82 15.64
C VAL A 278 -22.85 9.79 16.76
N LEU A 279 -22.61 10.16 18.04
CA LEU A 279 -22.80 9.24 19.17
C LEU A 279 -24.25 8.76 19.26
N ALA A 280 -25.21 9.65 19.02
CA ALA A 280 -26.63 9.30 18.99
C ALA A 280 -26.97 8.33 17.85
N THR A 281 -26.33 8.49 16.69
CA THR A 281 -26.47 7.58 15.54
C THR A 281 -25.91 6.19 15.87
N LEU A 282 -24.72 6.11 16.47
CA LEU A 282 -24.12 4.87 16.96
C LEU A 282 -25.01 4.19 18.00
N GLY A 283 -25.67 4.96 18.84
CA GLY A 283 -26.61 4.48 19.85
C GLY A 283 -27.91 3.85 19.32
N LYS A 284 -28.14 3.91 18.00
CA LYS A 284 -29.23 3.22 17.31
C LYS A 284 -28.79 1.93 16.63
N GLY A 285 -27.48 1.62 16.70
CA GLY A 285 -26.89 0.42 16.09
C GLY A 285 -27.39 -0.89 16.75
N PRO A 286 -27.11 -2.04 16.11
CA PRO A 286 -27.51 -3.35 16.63
C PRO A 286 -26.95 -3.60 18.03
N GLY A 287 -27.83 -4.00 18.98
CA GLY A 287 -27.44 -4.29 20.35
C GLY A 287 -26.92 -3.10 21.15
N ALA A 288 -27.21 -1.87 20.70
CA ALA A 288 -26.69 -0.67 21.35
C ALA A 288 -27.15 -0.52 22.80
N GLN A 289 -26.21 -0.19 23.68
CA GLN A 289 -26.41 0.08 25.10
C GLN A 289 -25.58 1.28 25.54
N LYS A 290 -26.13 2.10 26.40
CA LYS A 290 -25.38 3.22 27.01
C LYS A 290 -24.37 2.68 28.02
N GLU A 291 -23.15 3.12 27.94
CA GLU A 291 -22.11 2.90 28.95
C GLU A 291 -21.92 4.15 29.81
N LYS A 292 -21.80 3.97 31.14
CA LYS A 292 -21.70 5.08 32.09
C LYS A 292 -20.25 5.34 32.52
N GLY A 293 -19.95 6.59 32.84
CA GLY A 293 -18.66 6.98 33.42
C GLY A 293 -17.48 6.93 32.46
N ILE A 294 -17.74 7.14 31.15
CA ILE A 294 -16.73 7.21 30.12
C ILE A 294 -16.98 8.47 29.27
N GLY A 295 -16.07 9.44 29.33
CA GLY A 295 -16.18 10.72 28.62
C GLY A 295 -17.48 11.46 28.90
N ASP A 296 -17.95 12.27 27.94
CA ASP A 296 -19.21 13.02 28.01
C ASP A 296 -20.42 12.17 27.63
N GLY A 297 -20.21 10.89 27.38
CA GLY A 297 -21.20 9.87 27.02
C GLY A 297 -20.56 8.77 26.19
N ALA A 298 -21.05 7.55 26.36
CA ALA A 298 -20.55 6.42 25.62
C ALA A 298 -21.67 5.41 25.26
N VAL A 299 -21.45 4.69 24.18
CA VAL A 299 -22.32 3.63 23.68
C VAL A 299 -21.50 2.40 23.35
N ARG A 300 -22.07 1.23 23.59
CA ARG A 300 -21.58 -0.08 23.16
C ARG A 300 -22.56 -0.65 22.15
N PHE A 301 -22.07 -1.20 21.05
CA PHE A 301 -22.90 -1.76 20.00
C PHE A 301 -22.13 -2.80 19.19
N MET A 302 -22.84 -3.57 18.37
CA MET A 302 -22.25 -4.47 17.39
C MET A 302 -22.15 -3.81 16.02
N SER A 303 -21.01 -3.96 15.35
CA SER A 303 -20.80 -3.47 13.99
C SER A 303 -20.30 -4.61 13.11
N LYS A 304 -20.74 -4.63 11.86
CA LYS A 304 -20.30 -5.58 10.84
C LYS A 304 -19.75 -4.80 9.65
N GLU A 305 -18.53 -5.13 9.22
CA GLU A 305 -17.87 -4.53 8.06
C GLU A 305 -17.88 -5.55 6.90
N GLY A 306 -18.72 -5.33 5.89
CA GLY A 306 -18.86 -6.25 4.75
C GLY A 306 -19.23 -7.66 5.21
N GLU A 307 -18.47 -8.67 4.75
CA GLU A 307 -18.67 -10.08 5.11
C GLU A 307 -17.94 -10.50 6.39
N ALA A 308 -17.21 -9.60 7.04
CA ALA A 308 -16.49 -9.90 8.28
C ALA A 308 -17.45 -10.25 9.42
N PRO A 309 -16.99 -10.98 10.45
CA PRO A 309 -17.78 -11.21 11.67
C PRO A 309 -18.17 -9.88 12.32
N ALA A 310 -19.38 -9.85 12.94
CA ALA A 310 -19.77 -8.71 13.74
C ALA A 310 -18.87 -8.59 14.98
N VAL A 311 -18.41 -7.39 15.28
CA VAL A 311 -17.53 -7.09 16.42
C VAL A 311 -18.16 -6.07 17.35
N GLU A 312 -17.83 -6.19 18.64
CA GLU A 312 -18.26 -5.24 19.66
C GLU A 312 -17.38 -3.99 19.63
N TRP A 313 -18.02 -2.84 19.59
CA TRP A 313 -17.40 -1.52 19.78
C TRP A 313 -17.93 -0.84 21.03
N ILE A 314 -17.04 -0.17 21.76
CA ILE A 314 -17.37 0.80 22.80
C ILE A 314 -16.83 2.15 22.32
N VAL A 315 -17.71 3.13 22.09
CA VAL A 315 -17.34 4.45 21.59
C VAL A 315 -17.75 5.50 22.63
N ALA A 316 -16.80 6.35 22.99
CA ALA A 316 -17.02 7.46 23.91
C ALA A 316 -16.79 8.80 23.18
N ARG A 317 -17.55 9.82 23.57
CA ARG A 317 -17.36 11.21 23.14
C ARG A 317 -16.59 12.01 24.20
N THR A 318 -15.74 12.92 23.75
CA THR A 318 -15.10 13.94 24.56
C THR A 318 -14.94 15.20 23.70
N GLY A 319 -15.77 16.22 23.99
CA GLY A 319 -15.88 17.38 23.14
C GLY A 319 -16.27 17.00 21.71
N GLY A 320 -15.65 17.62 20.72
CA GLY A 320 -15.85 17.30 19.29
C GLY A 320 -15.20 16.00 18.81
N ARG A 321 -14.63 15.19 19.71
CA ARG A 321 -13.93 13.95 19.37
C ARG A 321 -14.70 12.72 19.87
N LEU A 322 -14.77 11.70 19.01
CA LEU A 322 -15.20 10.36 19.41
C LEU A 322 -14.02 9.41 19.33
N VAL A 323 -13.85 8.60 20.35
CA VAL A 323 -12.83 7.54 20.43
C VAL A 323 -13.55 6.22 20.69
N GLY A 324 -13.31 5.23 19.87
CA GLY A 324 -13.86 3.89 20.02
C GLY A 324 -12.77 2.85 20.19
N ILE A 325 -13.08 1.75 20.87
CA ILE A 325 -12.26 0.56 20.95
C ILE A 325 -13.10 -0.66 20.59
N GLY A 326 -12.55 -1.54 19.75
CA GLY A 326 -13.23 -2.74 19.29
C GLY A 326 -12.28 -3.87 18.99
N ASP A 327 -12.82 -5.05 18.73
CA ASP A 327 -12.03 -6.22 18.39
C ASP A 327 -11.44 -6.10 16.97
N GLU A 328 -10.32 -6.79 16.74
CA GLU A 328 -9.72 -6.90 15.42
C GLU A 328 -10.34 -8.07 14.66
N VAL A 329 -11.09 -7.78 13.60
CA VAL A 329 -11.85 -8.79 12.84
C VAL A 329 -10.96 -9.85 12.20
N ARG A 330 -9.70 -9.49 11.83
CA ARG A 330 -8.80 -10.40 11.11
C ARG A 330 -8.31 -11.58 11.93
N VAL A 331 -8.35 -11.46 13.27
CA VAL A 331 -7.98 -12.57 14.17
C VAL A 331 -9.18 -13.39 14.57
N LEU A 332 -10.39 -12.93 14.29
CA LEU A 332 -11.63 -13.62 14.60
C LEU A 332 -12.04 -14.52 13.42
N ARG A 333 -12.29 -15.78 13.70
CA ARG A 333 -12.72 -16.78 12.71
C ARG A 333 -14.09 -17.31 13.08
N SER A 334 -14.86 -17.67 12.07
CA SER A 334 -16.13 -18.38 12.30
C SER A 334 -15.88 -19.70 13.05
N GLY A 335 -16.68 -19.97 14.08
CA GLY A 335 -16.59 -21.21 14.87
C GLY A 335 -15.61 -21.18 16.04
N MET A 336 -14.93 -20.05 16.31
CA MET A 336 -14.12 -19.90 17.51
C MET A 336 -14.98 -20.02 18.77
N THR A 337 -14.48 -20.75 19.77
CA THR A 337 -15.07 -20.80 21.10
C THR A 337 -14.84 -19.49 21.87
N ALA A 338 -15.60 -19.25 22.93
CA ALA A 338 -15.40 -18.08 23.78
C ALA A 338 -13.97 -17.98 24.35
N ASP A 339 -13.37 -19.12 24.70
CA ASP A 339 -12.00 -19.17 25.22
C ASP A 339 -10.95 -18.84 24.16
N GLU A 340 -11.15 -19.25 22.91
CA GLU A 340 -10.28 -18.89 21.80
C GLU A 340 -10.39 -17.40 21.47
N VAL A 341 -11.58 -16.84 21.48
CA VAL A 341 -11.79 -15.39 21.31
C VAL A 341 -11.11 -14.62 22.43
N ALA A 342 -11.26 -15.05 23.71
CA ALA A 342 -10.65 -14.38 24.86
C ALA A 342 -9.12 -14.38 24.83
N LYS A 343 -8.47 -15.30 24.11
CA LYS A 343 -7.01 -15.30 23.92
C LYS A 343 -6.53 -14.20 23.00
N VAL A 344 -7.32 -13.86 21.98
CA VAL A 344 -6.91 -12.92 20.92
C VAL A 344 -7.58 -11.56 21.00
N SER A 345 -8.62 -11.40 21.83
CA SER A 345 -9.40 -10.17 22.00
C SER A 345 -9.34 -9.65 23.43
N LEU A 346 -9.63 -8.35 23.59
CA LEU A 346 -9.76 -7.72 24.90
C LEU A 346 -11.13 -8.05 25.52
N GLY A 347 -11.15 -8.31 26.85
CA GLY A 347 -12.38 -8.33 27.60
C GLY A 347 -13.04 -6.94 27.68
N LYS A 348 -14.35 -6.89 28.05
CA LYS A 348 -15.08 -5.61 28.14
C LYS A 348 -14.40 -4.62 29.08
N ASP A 349 -13.97 -5.05 30.27
CA ASP A 349 -13.37 -4.18 31.28
C ASP A 349 -11.99 -3.66 30.81
N GLU A 350 -11.22 -4.49 30.10
CA GLU A 350 -9.96 -4.08 29.49
C GLU A 350 -10.20 -3.03 28.39
N LYS A 351 -11.21 -3.21 27.53
CA LYS A 351 -11.62 -2.20 26.53
C LYS A 351 -11.97 -0.88 27.21
N ILE A 352 -12.78 -0.90 28.27
CA ILE A 352 -13.19 0.29 29.01
C ILE A 352 -11.98 1.00 29.64
N ALA A 353 -11.07 0.26 30.27
CA ALA A 353 -9.86 0.84 30.87
C ALA A 353 -8.99 1.55 29.80
N ARG A 354 -8.69 0.85 28.69
CA ARG A 354 -7.88 1.43 27.59
C ARG A 354 -8.58 2.62 26.92
N LEU A 355 -9.91 2.57 26.78
CA LEU A 355 -10.67 3.69 26.24
C LEU A 355 -10.60 4.93 27.15
N LYS A 356 -10.72 4.77 28.47
CA LYS A 356 -10.56 5.85 29.44
C LYS A 356 -9.16 6.48 29.36
N ASP A 357 -8.12 5.65 29.26
CA ASP A 357 -6.74 6.13 29.10
C ASP A 357 -6.56 6.90 27.78
N ALA A 358 -7.19 6.44 26.70
CA ALA A 358 -7.10 7.09 25.40
C ALA A 358 -7.81 8.45 25.34
N ILE A 359 -8.95 8.61 26.00
CA ILE A 359 -9.69 9.89 26.05
C ILE A 359 -9.08 10.88 27.03
N ALA A 360 -8.36 10.42 28.06
CA ALA A 360 -7.70 11.28 29.04
C ALA A 360 -6.46 11.99 28.47
N LYS A 361 -5.82 11.39 27.45
CA LYS A 361 -4.70 11.99 26.72
C LYS A 361 -5.26 12.97 25.68
N LYS A 362 -4.99 14.27 25.87
CA LYS A 362 -5.42 15.35 24.96
C LYS A 362 -4.61 15.36 23.69
#